data_2183eba6045a0e4a76d5788429185990
#
_entry.id   2183eba6045a0e4a76d5788429185990
#
_cell.length_a   1.000
_cell.length_b   1.000
_cell.length_c   1.000
_cell.angle_alpha   90.00
_cell.angle_beta   90.00
_cell.angle_gamma   90.00
#
_symmetry.space_group_name_H-M   'P 1'
#
loop_
_entity.id
_entity.type
_entity.pdbx_description
1 polymer ?
#
loop_
_entity_poly.entity_id
_entity_poly.type
_entity_poly.pdbx_seq_one_letter_code
_entity_poly.pdbx_strand_id
1 'polypeptide(L)'
;MNSERETCGSSQVAWSKRGGYACSMSSMLRKLQAVVLVALALLFVLPLRASDDPATFPLERVTPGMKGVAYTIFTGDLVEKIDLEVLGVLHNALGPKQDIILVQLLGEKVEHTGVVAGMSGSPVYFDGKLAGALSLKLGVFTKEPIAGVTPIANMLDVEKSTIPAAMPPQASPAKEEGGRGAEARVPVPAGFMQRVSAGSGQFLVPIETPLISTGLYPETLAQFSKELSSWGMTAMAGGTAEPSPDDANIKPGDMVGMDLIRGDLSLSPGCTVTSVVGDRILACGHPLFGFGSVAVPLSRGHVVTTLSSAMASTKIMTTGGTIGTLTQDRLTAVMGKLGVGPSMIPMDVTLTTPLAEKKFHFEVIESPQLTPVLVALATFNGIVSNPAYGEGFTLQLDGSIEMKGHTPVHLEDLFAPSDAPVPAGFFVATAVQGAFTRIYSNPYELPKIDRIQLHVTSLAERRWATIDNAWIEKNEVQPGETVSIKVLLRPYRGAPFIQEIPITIPSQAARGTLQLVVSDADTLNRNVQSLANTTAGQLPGLEELIKLMNRERQNNRLYATLLQPTPTLLVEDKEMPNAPVSEISVLDQRQNPGGSRVLWQSKVGEWSVEMNRVIAGEHALTITVK
;
A
#
# COMPACT_ATOMS: atom_id res chain seq x y z
N MET A 1 -32.00 -35.35 61.18
CA MET A 1 -32.35 -35.60 62.66
C MET A 1 -33.18 -34.41 63.07
N ASN A 2 -34.39 -34.73 63.28
CA ASN A 2 -35.38 -34.23 64.24
C ASN A 2 -35.76 -32.74 64.06
N SER A 3 -36.95 -32.54 63.65
CA SER A 3 -38.34 -32.81 64.25
C SER A 3 -38.61 -31.72 65.28
N GLU A 4 -39.74 -31.15 65.38
CA GLU A 4 -41.16 -31.48 65.35
C GLU A 4 -41.90 -30.17 65.63
N ARG A 5 -42.97 -29.87 64.97
CA ARG A 5 -44.36 -30.08 65.33
C ARG A 5 -44.88 -29.27 66.53
N GLU A 6 -45.91 -28.60 66.22
CA GLU A 6 -47.34 -28.67 66.63
C GLU A 6 -47.66 -27.64 67.68
N THR A 7 -48.79 -27.00 67.82
CA THR A 7 -50.21 -27.31 67.57
C THR A 7 -51.01 -26.01 67.71
N CYS A 8 -51.96 -25.78 66.94
CA CYS A 8 -53.39 -25.79 67.00
C CYS A 8 -54.02 -25.27 68.32
N GLY A 9 -54.92 -24.34 68.17
CA GLY A 9 -55.86 -23.91 69.27
C GLY A 9 -56.92 -22.92 68.74
N SER A 10 -58.06 -23.44 68.54
CA SER A 10 -59.31 -22.86 68.04
C SER A 10 -59.98 -21.85 69.01
N SER A 11 -60.71 -20.89 68.49
CA SER A 11 -62.14 -20.68 68.60
C SER A 11 -62.58 -19.22 68.83
N GLN A 12 -63.58 -18.87 68.05
CA GLN A 12 -64.76 -18.06 68.26
C GLN A 12 -64.69 -16.52 68.24
N VAL A 13 -65.23 -16.03 67.15
CA VAL A 13 -66.38 -15.17 66.91
C VAL A 13 -66.69 -14.05 67.91
N ALA A 14 -66.61 -12.81 67.39
CA ALA A 14 -67.73 -11.84 67.56
C ALA A 14 -67.57 -10.63 66.65
N TRP A 15 -68.64 -10.24 66.03
CA TRP A 15 -68.83 -9.09 65.13
C TRP A 15 -68.65 -7.74 65.80
N SER A 16 -68.04 -6.73 65.09
CA SER A 16 -68.58 -5.36 65.09
C SER A 16 -67.87 -4.48 64.07
N LYS A 17 -68.56 -4.12 63.03
CA LYS A 17 -68.77 -2.86 62.33
C LYS A 17 -67.66 -1.80 62.25
N ARG A 18 -67.32 -1.49 60.94
CA ARG A 18 -67.19 -0.18 60.32
C ARG A 18 -66.15 0.81 60.87
N GLY A 19 -65.18 1.14 59.98
CA GLY A 19 -64.46 2.40 60.05
C GLY A 19 -62.97 2.23 59.80
N GLY A 20 -62.49 2.45 58.55
CA GLY A 20 -61.06 2.51 58.38
C GLY A 20 -60.52 2.41 56.99
N TYR A 21 -61.19 2.89 55.94
CA TYR A 21 -60.62 2.98 54.62
C TYR A 21 -59.83 4.31 54.31
N ALA A 22 -59.81 5.21 55.29
CA ALA A 22 -59.16 6.55 55.05
C ALA A 22 -57.69 6.60 55.47
N CYS A 23 -57.14 5.65 56.21
CA CYS A 23 -55.73 5.73 56.68
C CYS A 23 -54.70 5.05 55.79
N SER A 24 -55.15 4.15 54.88
CA SER A 24 -54.26 3.42 53.98
C SER A 24 -53.81 4.24 52.74
N MET A 25 -54.71 5.12 52.27
CA MET A 25 -54.47 5.90 51.04
C MET A 25 -53.46 7.02 51.24
N SER A 26 -53.35 7.65 52.40
CA SER A 26 -52.39 8.69 52.72
C SER A 26 -50.97 8.18 52.90
N SER A 27 -50.77 6.97 53.37
CA SER A 27 -49.47 6.32 53.50
C SER A 27 -48.92 5.85 52.15
N MET A 28 -49.79 5.40 51.26
CA MET A 28 -49.43 4.97 49.91
C MET A 28 -49.06 6.18 49.01
N LEU A 29 -49.79 7.31 49.14
CA LEU A 29 -49.48 8.57 48.46
C LEU A 29 -48.12 9.17 48.92
N ARG A 30 -47.81 9.13 50.20
CA ARG A 30 -46.52 9.57 50.75
C ARG A 30 -45.35 8.71 50.29
N LYS A 31 -45.57 7.38 50.17
CA LYS A 31 -44.55 6.46 49.62
C LYS A 31 -44.34 6.70 48.11
N LEU A 32 -45.41 6.97 47.35
CA LEU A 32 -45.34 7.29 45.93
C LEU A 32 -44.63 8.64 45.71
N GLN A 33 -44.93 9.67 46.53
CA GLN A 33 -44.24 10.95 46.50
C GLN A 33 -42.76 10.84 46.87
N ALA A 34 -42.40 10.01 47.84
CA ALA A 34 -41.01 9.75 48.18
C ALA A 34 -40.25 9.03 47.05
N VAL A 35 -40.87 8.05 46.37
CA VAL A 35 -40.27 7.35 45.22
C VAL A 35 -40.11 8.28 44.01
N VAL A 36 -41.08 9.16 43.76
CA VAL A 36 -41.01 10.15 42.67
C VAL A 36 -39.93 11.21 42.98
N LEU A 37 -39.81 11.64 44.25
CA LEU A 37 -38.75 12.57 44.64
C LEU A 37 -37.35 11.95 44.57
N VAL A 38 -37.19 10.69 44.93
CA VAL A 38 -35.93 9.94 44.78
C VAL A 38 -35.63 9.68 43.30
N ALA A 39 -36.64 9.35 42.48
CA ALA A 39 -36.45 9.21 41.03
C ALA A 39 -36.09 10.54 40.35
N LEU A 40 -36.71 11.68 40.77
CA LEU A 40 -36.30 13.02 40.29
C LEU A 40 -34.91 13.40 40.77
N ALA A 41 -34.53 13.09 42.02
CA ALA A 41 -33.18 13.33 42.53
C ALA A 41 -32.13 12.47 41.81
N LEU A 42 -32.44 11.22 41.45
CA LEU A 42 -31.59 10.35 40.64
C LEU A 42 -31.45 10.82 39.19
N LEU A 43 -32.47 11.46 38.62
CA LEU A 43 -32.38 12.11 37.29
C LEU A 43 -31.48 13.35 37.30
N PHE A 44 -31.32 14.03 38.43
CA PHE A 44 -30.39 15.17 38.58
C PHE A 44 -28.95 14.76 38.91
N VAL A 45 -28.69 13.49 39.25
CA VAL A 45 -27.35 12.94 39.53
C VAL A 45 -26.77 12.17 38.33
N LEU A 46 -27.50 12.11 37.19
CA LEU A 46 -26.85 11.72 35.94
C LEU A 46 -25.77 12.76 35.68
N PRO A 47 -24.46 12.39 35.69
CA PRO A 47 -23.43 13.33 35.29
C PRO A 47 -23.80 13.75 33.86
N LEU A 48 -24.08 15.04 33.64
CA LEU A 48 -23.93 15.61 32.30
C LEU A 48 -22.51 15.25 31.92
N ARG A 49 -22.33 14.22 31.08
CA ARG A 49 -21.08 14.06 30.38
C ARG A 49 -20.92 15.35 29.58
N ALA A 50 -20.12 16.27 30.10
CA ALA A 50 -19.56 17.33 29.30
C ALA A 50 -18.99 16.62 28.07
N SER A 51 -19.41 17.01 26.90
CA SER A 51 -18.78 16.56 25.64
C SER A 51 -17.31 16.94 25.78
N ASP A 52 -16.41 15.97 25.75
CA ASP A 52 -14.95 16.20 25.76
C ASP A 52 -14.50 16.87 24.46
N ASP A 53 -15.44 17.17 23.54
CA ASP A 53 -15.14 17.85 22.28
C ASP A 53 -14.66 19.28 22.57
N PRO A 54 -13.51 19.68 22.03
CA PRO A 54 -13.01 21.04 22.21
C PRO A 54 -14.03 22.05 21.68
N ALA A 55 -14.23 23.15 22.39
CA ALA A 55 -15.09 24.22 21.92
C ALA A 55 -14.58 24.71 20.56
N THR A 56 -15.38 24.61 19.52
CA THR A 56 -15.02 25.01 18.16
C THR A 56 -15.41 26.47 17.88
N PHE A 57 -14.61 27.12 17.02
CA PHE A 57 -14.89 28.47 16.53
C PHE A 57 -15.61 28.38 15.18
N PRO A 58 -16.83 28.97 15.05
CA PRO A 58 -17.58 28.92 13.79
C PRO A 58 -16.90 29.74 12.68
N LEU A 59 -16.82 29.16 11.47
CA LEU A 59 -16.20 29.81 10.32
C LEU A 59 -16.86 31.14 9.95
N GLU A 60 -18.18 31.25 10.11
CA GLU A 60 -18.98 32.43 9.78
C GLU A 60 -18.63 33.67 10.65
N ARG A 61 -17.94 33.42 11.76
CA ARG A 61 -17.47 34.50 12.67
C ARG A 61 -16.04 34.94 12.38
N VAL A 62 -15.35 34.29 11.46
CA VAL A 62 -13.99 34.65 11.08
C VAL A 62 -14.03 35.90 10.20
N THR A 63 -13.32 36.94 10.60
CA THR A 63 -13.25 38.22 9.88
C THR A 63 -11.79 38.64 9.67
N PRO A 64 -11.49 39.37 8.57
CA PRO A 64 -10.16 39.95 8.37
C PRO A 64 -9.71 40.81 9.54
N GLY A 65 -8.43 40.78 9.89
CA GLY A 65 -7.83 41.47 11.02
C GLY A 65 -8.02 40.78 12.38
N MET A 66 -8.79 39.68 12.45
CA MET A 66 -8.93 38.90 13.68
C MET A 66 -7.59 38.29 14.07
N LYS A 67 -7.23 38.43 15.35
CA LYS A 67 -6.01 37.84 15.91
C LYS A 67 -6.29 36.47 16.51
N GLY A 68 -5.35 35.55 16.31
CA GLY A 68 -5.42 34.18 16.82
C GLY A 68 -4.05 33.65 17.16
N VAL A 69 -4.03 32.37 17.50
CA VAL A 69 -2.79 31.66 17.85
C VAL A 69 -2.77 30.27 17.21
N ALA A 70 -1.57 29.83 16.80
CA ALA A 70 -1.32 28.45 16.42
C ALA A 70 -0.31 27.82 17.39
N TYR A 71 -0.30 26.49 17.47
CA TYR A 71 0.65 25.77 18.31
C TYR A 71 1.40 24.73 17.50
N THR A 72 2.73 24.69 17.65
CA THR A 72 3.60 23.73 16.96
C THR A 72 4.90 23.53 17.75
N ILE A 73 5.67 22.50 17.40
CA ILE A 73 7.00 22.26 17.94
C ILE A 73 8.04 22.72 16.90
N PHE A 74 9.05 23.50 17.32
CA PHE A 74 10.20 23.85 16.50
C PHE A 74 11.45 23.03 16.86
N THR A 75 11.59 22.68 18.14
CA THR A 75 12.75 21.91 18.65
C THR A 75 12.34 21.17 19.92
N GLY A 76 12.81 19.95 20.07
CA GLY A 76 12.46 19.09 21.21
C GLY A 76 11.00 18.66 21.17
N ASP A 77 10.38 18.63 22.34
CA ASP A 77 8.96 18.29 22.54
C ASP A 77 8.16 19.48 23.10
N LEU A 78 8.74 20.69 23.07
CA LEU A 78 8.08 21.88 23.57
C LEU A 78 7.14 22.46 22.52
N VAL A 79 5.85 22.40 22.80
CA VAL A 79 4.83 23.07 21.99
C VAL A 79 4.93 24.58 22.20
N GLU A 80 5.21 25.31 21.13
CA GLU A 80 5.36 26.76 21.13
C GLU A 80 4.15 27.43 20.49
N LYS A 81 3.82 28.62 21.00
CA LYS A 81 2.76 29.48 20.51
C LYS A 81 3.28 30.34 19.37
N ILE A 82 2.48 30.45 18.30
CA ILE A 82 2.67 31.39 17.18
C ILE A 82 1.47 32.32 17.13
N ASP A 83 1.69 33.62 17.18
CA ASP A 83 0.62 34.60 16.95
C ASP A 83 0.30 34.68 15.44
N LEU A 84 -0.95 34.92 15.10
CA LEU A 84 -1.39 35.07 13.72
C LEU A 84 -2.50 36.11 13.57
N GLU A 85 -2.66 36.59 12.34
CA GLU A 85 -3.74 37.51 11.95
C GLU A 85 -4.46 36.97 10.70
N VAL A 86 -5.79 37.03 10.71
CA VAL A 86 -6.62 36.61 9.59
C VAL A 86 -6.55 37.64 8.47
N LEU A 87 -6.16 37.22 7.27
CA LEU A 87 -6.18 38.00 6.05
C LEU A 87 -7.54 37.95 5.35
N GLY A 88 -8.24 36.79 5.44
CA GLY A 88 -9.56 36.60 4.85
C GLY A 88 -9.98 35.13 4.82
N VAL A 89 -11.18 34.89 4.29
CA VAL A 89 -11.69 33.54 4.03
C VAL A 89 -11.82 33.35 2.52
N LEU A 90 -11.21 32.31 2.00
CA LEU A 90 -11.32 31.88 0.60
C LEU A 90 -12.41 30.84 0.51
N HIS A 91 -13.59 31.23 0.04
CA HIS A 91 -14.71 30.32 -0.10
C HIS A 91 -14.53 29.36 -1.27
N ASN A 92 -14.84 28.08 -1.06
CA ASN A 92 -14.72 27.00 -2.06
C ASN A 92 -13.30 26.85 -2.66
N ALA A 93 -12.25 27.20 -1.92
CA ALA A 93 -10.88 27.23 -2.42
C ALA A 93 -10.37 25.85 -2.88
N LEU A 94 -10.76 24.77 -2.20
CA LEU A 94 -10.36 23.38 -2.52
C LEU A 94 -11.48 22.57 -3.18
N GLY A 95 -12.63 23.20 -3.44
CA GLY A 95 -13.81 22.57 -4.02
C GLY A 95 -15.09 23.07 -3.34
N PRO A 96 -16.27 22.63 -3.77
CA PRO A 96 -17.54 23.05 -3.19
C PRO A 96 -17.59 22.80 -1.67
N LYS A 97 -17.89 23.82 -0.89
CA LYS A 97 -17.94 23.81 0.60
C LYS A 97 -16.60 23.49 1.27
N GLN A 98 -15.49 23.67 0.55
CA GLN A 98 -14.14 23.52 1.09
C GLN A 98 -13.48 24.90 1.18
N ASP A 99 -13.76 25.59 2.27
CA ASP A 99 -13.26 26.94 2.54
C ASP A 99 -11.88 26.86 3.21
N ILE A 100 -11.09 27.93 3.03
CA ILE A 100 -9.78 28.09 3.66
C ILE A 100 -9.71 29.46 4.34
N ILE A 101 -9.29 29.49 5.59
CA ILE A 101 -8.97 30.72 6.30
C ILE A 101 -7.53 31.09 5.97
N LEU A 102 -7.31 32.23 5.34
CA LEU A 102 -5.98 32.72 5.02
C LEU A 102 -5.46 33.54 6.21
N VAL A 103 -4.26 33.19 6.70
CA VAL A 103 -3.66 33.84 7.87
C VAL A 103 -2.20 34.20 7.59
N GLN A 104 -1.74 35.29 8.21
CA GLN A 104 -0.34 35.65 8.33
C GLN A 104 0.18 35.19 9.70
N LEU A 105 1.24 34.42 9.73
CA LEU A 105 1.93 34.05 10.96
C LEU A 105 2.84 35.19 11.38
N LEU A 106 2.95 35.44 12.69
CA LEU A 106 3.65 36.59 13.25
C LEU A 106 4.72 36.16 14.25
N GLY A 107 5.82 36.88 14.28
CA GLY A 107 6.93 36.67 15.21
C GLY A 107 8.23 36.30 14.53
N GLU A 108 9.34 36.69 15.15
CA GLU A 108 10.70 36.58 14.60
C GLU A 108 11.04 35.19 14.08
N LYS A 109 10.62 34.13 14.80
CA LYS A 109 10.91 32.74 14.43
C LYS A 109 10.26 32.35 13.09
N VAL A 110 8.98 32.64 12.90
CA VAL A 110 8.25 32.33 11.65
C VAL A 110 8.58 33.29 10.51
N GLU A 111 8.96 34.53 10.84
CA GLU A 111 9.48 35.48 9.85
C GLU A 111 10.83 34.98 9.28
N HIS A 112 11.65 34.33 10.12
CA HIS A 112 12.92 33.75 9.70
C HIS A 112 12.75 32.40 8.96
N THR A 113 11.88 31.51 9.43
CA THR A 113 11.72 30.17 8.87
C THR A 113 10.70 30.08 7.74
N GLY A 114 9.75 31.01 7.68
CA GLY A 114 8.53 30.85 6.89
C GLY A 114 7.61 29.77 7.45
N VAL A 115 6.69 29.29 6.62
CA VAL A 115 5.84 28.12 6.90
C VAL A 115 6.66 26.85 6.71
N VAL A 116 6.86 26.08 7.77
CA VAL A 116 7.78 24.95 7.84
C VAL A 116 7.08 23.64 7.49
N ALA A 117 7.72 22.77 6.68
CA ALA A 117 7.27 21.40 6.43
C ALA A 117 7.16 20.63 7.76
N GLY A 118 6.00 19.97 7.99
CA GLY A 118 5.64 19.37 9.28
C GLY A 118 4.85 20.28 10.22
N MET A 119 4.61 21.55 9.90
CA MET A 119 3.61 22.39 10.60
C MET A 119 2.17 22.02 10.22
N SER A 120 1.95 21.29 9.17
CA SER A 120 0.62 20.83 8.78
C SER A 120 -0.05 20.09 9.94
N GLY A 121 -1.29 20.47 10.26
CA GLY A 121 -2.02 20.01 11.43
C GLY A 121 -1.89 20.87 12.67
N SER A 122 -1.00 21.88 12.72
CA SER A 122 -0.87 22.79 13.87
C SER A 122 -2.22 23.43 14.20
N PRO A 123 -2.78 23.22 15.42
CA PRO A 123 -4.09 23.72 15.78
C PRO A 123 -4.10 25.25 15.85
N VAL A 124 -5.17 25.84 15.30
CA VAL A 124 -5.40 27.28 15.27
C VAL A 124 -6.60 27.63 16.15
N TYR A 125 -6.42 28.62 17.02
CA TYR A 125 -7.45 29.06 17.95
C TYR A 125 -7.77 30.54 17.78
N PHE A 126 -9.08 30.87 17.83
CA PHE A 126 -9.60 32.21 18.01
C PHE A 126 -10.41 32.24 19.30
N ASP A 127 -10.19 33.24 20.16
CA ASP A 127 -10.86 33.38 21.45
C ASP A 127 -10.83 32.10 22.31
N GLY A 128 -9.72 31.37 22.26
CA GLY A 128 -9.53 30.10 22.99
C GLY A 128 -10.31 28.90 22.42
N LYS A 129 -11.00 29.05 21.28
CA LYS A 129 -11.76 28.01 20.62
C LYS A 129 -11.03 27.50 19.38
N LEU A 130 -11.04 26.19 19.14
CA LEU A 130 -10.39 25.57 18.00
C LEU A 130 -11.10 25.96 16.69
N ALA A 131 -10.38 26.65 15.81
CA ALA A 131 -10.90 27.11 14.52
C ALA A 131 -10.52 26.18 13.35
N GLY A 132 -9.41 25.47 13.46
CA GLY A 132 -8.91 24.58 12.40
C GLY A 132 -7.44 24.24 12.58
N ALA A 133 -6.80 23.88 11.47
CA ALA A 133 -5.39 23.53 11.44
C ALA A 133 -4.65 24.20 10.29
N LEU A 134 -3.39 24.60 10.51
CA LEU A 134 -2.49 24.97 9.42
C LEU A 134 -2.35 23.80 8.46
N SER A 135 -2.59 24.03 7.17
CA SER A 135 -2.63 22.96 6.17
C SER A 135 -1.99 23.33 4.85
N LEU A 136 -2.04 24.61 4.49
CA LEU A 136 -1.56 25.12 3.22
C LEU A 136 -0.54 26.24 3.45
N LYS A 137 0.35 26.44 2.47
CA LYS A 137 1.23 27.60 2.40
C LYS A 137 1.10 28.32 1.06
N LEU A 138 1.43 29.59 1.02
CA LEU A 138 1.46 30.36 -0.21
C LEU A 138 2.80 30.12 -0.90
N GLY A 139 2.79 29.36 -1.99
CA GLY A 139 3.89 29.20 -2.94
C GLY A 139 5.30 28.99 -2.41
N VAL A 140 6.26 29.02 -3.33
CA VAL A 140 7.70 29.04 -3.05
C VAL A 140 8.19 30.49 -3.21
N PHE A 141 9.14 30.94 -2.38
CA PHE A 141 9.74 32.29 -2.38
C PHE A 141 8.81 33.43 -1.92
N THR A 142 7.88 33.17 -1.00
CA THR A 142 7.14 34.25 -0.34
C THR A 142 8.01 34.92 0.73
N LYS A 143 7.96 36.24 0.81
CA LYS A 143 8.64 37.01 1.86
C LYS A 143 7.91 36.92 3.19
N GLU A 144 6.59 36.78 3.15
CA GLU A 144 5.72 36.75 4.31
C GLU A 144 5.25 35.33 4.60
N PRO A 145 5.20 34.91 5.87
CA PRO A 145 4.75 33.57 6.26
C PRO A 145 3.22 33.47 6.22
N ILE A 146 2.65 33.42 5.00
CA ILE A 146 1.22 33.28 4.80
C ILE A 146 0.85 31.80 4.71
N ALA A 147 -0.15 31.41 5.50
CA ALA A 147 -0.65 30.04 5.58
C ALA A 147 -2.16 29.96 5.36
N GLY A 148 -2.62 28.81 4.89
CA GLY A 148 -4.04 28.45 4.85
C GLY A 148 -4.38 27.52 6.02
N VAL A 149 -5.52 27.77 6.63
CA VAL A 149 -6.08 26.97 7.71
C VAL A 149 -7.29 26.23 7.20
N THR A 150 -7.29 24.91 7.30
CA THR A 150 -8.47 24.08 7.07
C THR A 150 -9.43 24.24 8.25
N PRO A 151 -10.69 24.70 8.05
CA PRO A 151 -11.65 24.87 9.12
C PRO A 151 -11.93 23.58 9.89
N ILE A 152 -12.08 23.68 11.20
CA ILE A 152 -12.32 22.51 12.07
C ILE A 152 -13.59 21.74 11.68
N ALA A 153 -14.63 22.43 11.21
CA ALA A 153 -15.85 21.80 10.76
C ALA A 153 -15.61 20.80 9.62
N ASN A 154 -14.74 21.17 8.66
CA ASN A 154 -14.37 20.30 7.54
C ASN A 154 -13.50 19.11 8.00
N MET A 155 -12.65 19.30 9.01
CA MET A 155 -11.85 18.21 9.59
C MET A 155 -12.71 17.21 10.35
N LEU A 156 -13.71 17.67 11.12
CA LEU A 156 -14.64 16.82 11.84
C LEU A 156 -15.57 16.01 10.91
N ASP A 157 -15.79 16.47 9.68
CA ASP A 157 -16.57 15.71 8.69
C ASP A 157 -15.87 14.40 8.27
N VAL A 158 -14.56 14.30 8.46
CA VAL A 158 -13.80 13.04 8.25
C VAL A 158 -14.34 11.93 9.16
N GLU A 159 -14.76 12.27 10.38
CA GLU A 159 -15.33 11.32 11.34
C GLU A 159 -16.68 10.77 10.89
N LYS A 160 -17.53 11.61 10.28
CA LYS A 160 -18.86 11.22 9.78
C LYS A 160 -18.79 10.36 8.52
N SER A 161 -17.63 10.35 7.86
CA SER A 161 -17.38 9.62 6.61
C SER A 161 -16.98 8.15 6.84
N THR A 162 -17.28 7.56 7.99
CA THR A 162 -17.10 6.12 8.26
C THR A 162 -18.09 5.28 7.43
N ILE A 163 -17.88 5.25 6.12
CA ILE A 163 -18.41 4.18 5.29
C ILE A 163 -17.54 2.96 5.66
N PRO A 164 -18.15 1.83 6.11
CA PRO A 164 -17.43 0.58 6.22
C PRO A 164 -16.67 0.38 4.92
N ALA A 165 -15.44 -0.12 4.96
CA ALA A 165 -14.66 -0.37 3.77
C ALA A 165 -15.54 -1.09 2.74
N ALA A 166 -16.14 -0.34 1.83
CA ALA A 166 -16.84 -0.90 0.70
C ALA A 166 -15.76 -1.64 -0.09
N MET A 167 -16.06 -2.85 -0.49
CA MET A 167 -15.26 -3.57 -1.48
C MET A 167 -14.79 -2.56 -2.55
N PRO A 168 -13.53 -2.63 -2.98
CA PRO A 168 -13.04 -1.74 -4.01
C PRO A 168 -14.04 -1.71 -5.16
N PRO A 169 -14.36 -0.53 -5.73
CA PRO A 169 -15.31 -0.46 -6.82
C PRO A 169 -14.84 -1.41 -7.91
N GLN A 170 -15.70 -2.34 -8.29
CA GLN A 170 -15.46 -3.21 -9.45
C GLN A 170 -15.14 -2.28 -10.62
N ALA A 171 -13.92 -2.38 -11.11
CA ALA A 171 -13.51 -1.66 -12.28
C ALA A 171 -14.40 -2.13 -13.44
N SER A 172 -15.31 -1.29 -13.89
CA SER A 172 -16.01 -1.51 -15.16
C SER A 172 -14.94 -1.58 -16.25
N PRO A 173 -14.98 -2.56 -17.15
CA PRO A 173 -14.01 -2.67 -18.22
C PRO A 173 -14.02 -1.40 -19.07
N ALA A 174 -12.96 -0.60 -18.97
CA ALA A 174 -12.72 0.51 -19.87
C ALA A 174 -12.50 -0.09 -21.25
N LYS A 175 -13.28 0.35 -22.26
CA LYS A 175 -13.02 0.06 -23.65
C LYS A 175 -11.66 0.64 -24.02
N GLU A 176 -10.67 -0.22 -24.25
CA GLU A 176 -9.39 0.17 -24.81
C GLU A 176 -9.56 0.49 -26.30
N GLU A 177 -9.35 1.75 -26.65
CA GLU A 177 -8.94 2.12 -28.00
C GLU A 177 -7.45 1.86 -28.14
N GLY A 178 -7.07 1.08 -29.14
CA GLY A 178 -5.77 0.50 -29.34
C GLY A 178 -4.60 1.51 -29.37
N GLY A 179 -3.60 1.27 -28.52
CA GLY A 179 -2.33 1.97 -28.49
C GLY A 179 -1.24 1.08 -27.92
N ARG A 180 -0.16 0.93 -28.65
CA ARG A 180 1.01 0.10 -28.42
C ARG A 180 1.62 0.26 -27.01
N GLY A 181 1.89 -0.87 -26.35
CA GLY A 181 2.97 -0.99 -25.35
C GLY A 181 2.76 -0.15 -24.09
N ALA A 182 1.73 -0.45 -23.29
CA ALA A 182 1.59 0.12 -21.96
C ALA A 182 2.04 -0.94 -20.94
N GLU A 183 3.23 -0.72 -20.35
CA GLU A 183 3.53 -1.24 -19.03
C GLU A 183 2.32 -0.97 -18.13
N ALA A 184 1.86 -2.00 -17.41
CA ALA A 184 0.76 -1.88 -16.47
C ALA A 184 1.17 -0.95 -15.31
N ARG A 185 1.05 0.35 -15.53
CA ARG A 185 1.14 1.35 -14.47
C ARG A 185 -0.20 1.33 -13.76
N VAL A 186 -0.21 0.78 -12.54
CA VAL A 186 -1.30 1.07 -11.60
C VAL A 186 -1.33 2.60 -11.47
N PRO A 187 -2.42 3.28 -11.88
CA PRO A 187 -2.52 4.70 -11.65
C PRO A 187 -2.62 4.90 -10.13
N VAL A 188 -1.49 5.24 -9.49
CA VAL A 188 -1.54 5.95 -8.23
C VAL A 188 -2.39 7.18 -8.55
N PRO A 189 -3.49 7.44 -7.83
CA PRO A 189 -4.26 8.66 -8.06
C PRO A 189 -3.25 9.80 -8.00
N ALA A 190 -3.06 10.47 -9.13
CA ALA A 190 -2.16 11.62 -9.20
C ALA A 190 -2.61 12.53 -8.08
N GLY A 191 -1.78 12.58 -7.03
CA GLY A 191 -2.16 13.18 -5.78
C GLY A 191 -2.69 14.57 -6.08
N PHE A 192 -3.65 15.02 -5.31
CA PHE A 192 -4.21 16.37 -5.26
C PHE A 192 -3.16 17.48 -5.50
N MET A 193 -1.89 17.20 -5.23
CA MET A 193 -0.72 18.06 -5.38
C MET A 193 -0.38 18.47 -6.82
N GLN A 194 -0.72 17.70 -7.85
CA GLN A 194 -0.29 18.00 -9.23
C GLN A 194 -1.24 18.90 -10.01
N ARG A 195 -2.47 19.12 -9.55
CA ARG A 195 -3.46 19.93 -10.28
C ARG A 195 -3.36 21.44 -10.07
N VAL A 196 -2.54 21.89 -9.12
CA VAL A 196 -2.40 23.33 -8.82
C VAL A 196 -1.19 23.95 -9.54
N SER A 197 -0.38 23.17 -10.26
CA SER A 197 0.90 23.63 -10.84
C SER A 197 0.84 24.14 -12.29
N ALA A 198 -0.32 24.25 -12.90
CA ALA A 198 -0.42 24.67 -14.30
C ALA A 198 -0.91 26.14 -14.42
N GLY A 199 -0.03 27.07 -14.09
CA GLY A 199 -0.30 28.50 -14.35
C GLY A 199 0.60 29.39 -13.51
N SER A 200 1.26 30.35 -14.14
CA SER A 200 2.08 31.39 -13.53
C SER A 200 1.30 32.22 -12.52
N GLY A 201 1.37 31.88 -11.23
CA GLY A 201 0.71 32.61 -10.18
C GLY A 201 1.04 32.05 -8.79
N GLN A 202 0.89 32.87 -7.78
CA GLN A 202 1.06 32.48 -6.38
C GLN A 202 -0.15 31.62 -5.96
N PHE A 203 0.04 30.32 -5.77
CA PHE A 203 -1.03 29.39 -5.36
C PHE A 203 -0.81 28.88 -3.95
N LEU A 204 -1.90 28.61 -3.22
CA LEU A 204 -1.87 27.84 -2.00
C LEU A 204 -1.57 26.38 -2.33
N VAL A 205 -0.51 25.86 -1.74
CA VAL A 205 -0.12 24.45 -1.84
C VAL A 205 -0.14 23.83 -0.45
N PRO A 206 -0.44 22.54 -0.31
CA PRO A 206 -0.30 21.87 0.98
C PRO A 206 1.10 22.07 1.58
N ILE A 207 1.15 22.26 2.90
CA ILE A 207 2.42 22.27 3.63
C ILE A 207 3.01 20.86 3.47
N GLU A 208 4.25 20.79 3.01
CA GLU A 208 4.90 19.50 2.76
C GLU A 208 4.95 18.65 4.03
N THR A 209 4.71 17.36 3.85
CA THR A 209 4.87 16.36 4.90
C THR A 209 6.29 15.82 4.83
N PRO A 210 7.16 16.07 5.83
CA PRO A 210 8.49 15.50 5.86
C PRO A 210 8.38 13.98 5.94
N LEU A 211 9.04 13.28 5.02
CA LEU A 211 9.16 11.83 5.03
C LEU A 211 10.46 11.45 5.75
N ILE A 212 10.34 11.06 7.00
CA ILE A 212 11.46 10.68 7.84
C ILE A 212 11.96 9.32 7.39
N SER A 213 13.24 9.21 7.12
CA SER A 213 13.87 7.94 6.73
C SER A 213 15.10 7.65 7.58
N THR A 214 15.23 6.39 8.00
CA THR A 214 16.40 5.84 8.71
C THR A 214 16.84 4.59 7.97
N GLY A 215 18.15 4.42 7.79
CA GLY A 215 18.69 3.25 7.07
C GLY A 215 18.49 3.28 5.55
N LEU A 216 18.05 4.40 4.99
CA LEU A 216 17.85 4.57 3.55
C LEU A 216 19.17 4.97 2.87
N TYR A 217 19.64 4.15 1.92
CA TYR A 217 20.82 4.46 1.14
C TYR A 217 20.53 5.56 0.09
N PRO A 218 21.52 6.45 -0.20
CA PRO A 218 21.35 7.52 -1.19
C PRO A 218 20.96 7.00 -2.58
N GLU A 219 21.46 5.84 -2.97
CA GLU A 219 21.16 5.17 -4.24
C GLU A 219 19.69 4.74 -4.30
N THR A 220 19.15 4.24 -3.19
CA THR A 220 17.73 3.89 -3.08
C THR A 220 16.86 5.13 -3.18
N LEU A 221 17.25 6.20 -2.47
CA LEU A 221 16.55 7.48 -2.57
C LEU A 221 16.55 8.02 -4.00
N ALA A 222 17.69 8.00 -4.69
CA ALA A 222 17.78 8.45 -6.07
C ALA A 222 16.89 7.64 -7.02
N GLN A 223 16.86 6.31 -6.84
CA GLN A 223 16.10 5.40 -7.70
C GLN A 223 14.58 5.54 -7.51
N PHE A 224 14.12 5.74 -6.27
CA PHE A 224 12.69 5.87 -5.93
C PHE A 224 12.23 7.34 -5.74
N SER A 225 13.09 8.31 -6.07
CA SER A 225 12.79 9.75 -5.89
C SER A 225 11.52 10.20 -6.61
N LYS A 226 11.26 9.66 -7.79
CA LYS A 226 10.08 10.00 -8.60
C LYS A 226 8.79 9.50 -7.94
N GLU A 227 8.79 8.30 -7.41
CA GLU A 227 7.68 7.69 -6.70
C GLU A 227 7.38 8.47 -5.42
N LEU A 228 8.39 8.73 -4.60
CA LEU A 228 8.27 9.50 -3.35
C LEU A 228 7.79 10.93 -3.62
N SER A 229 8.32 11.59 -4.63
CA SER A 229 7.88 12.93 -5.03
C SER A 229 6.45 12.95 -5.55
N SER A 230 5.98 11.87 -6.20
CA SER A 230 4.60 11.76 -6.66
C SER A 230 3.60 11.68 -5.49
N TRP A 231 4.06 11.28 -4.32
CA TRP A 231 3.27 11.30 -3.07
C TRP A 231 3.28 12.68 -2.39
N GLY A 232 3.97 13.68 -2.96
CA GLY A 232 4.10 15.01 -2.37
C GLY A 232 4.97 15.05 -1.12
N MET A 233 5.88 14.10 -0.97
CA MET A 233 6.75 13.96 0.18
C MET A 233 8.20 14.23 -0.17
N THR A 234 8.92 14.85 0.74
CA THR A 234 10.36 15.05 0.63
C THR A 234 11.04 14.17 1.67
N ALA A 235 11.85 13.21 1.20
CA ALA A 235 12.60 12.34 2.08
C ALA A 235 13.67 13.14 2.83
N MET A 236 13.71 12.98 4.14
CA MET A 236 14.63 13.62 5.06
C MET A 236 15.30 12.55 5.91
N ALA A 237 16.60 12.68 6.11
CA ALA A 237 17.30 11.88 7.10
C ALA A 237 16.71 12.19 8.48
N GLY A 238 16.32 11.15 9.18
CA GLY A 238 15.77 11.23 10.53
C GLY A 238 16.41 10.20 11.42
N GLY A 239 15.69 9.80 12.46
CA GLY A 239 16.12 8.77 13.38
C GLY A 239 14.91 8.00 13.93
N THR A 240 15.19 6.89 14.60
CA THR A 240 14.25 6.23 15.48
C THR A 240 14.61 6.59 16.92
N ALA A 241 13.62 6.94 17.72
CA ALA A 241 13.78 7.14 19.16
C ALA A 241 13.40 5.85 19.90
N GLU A 242 14.03 5.60 21.04
CA GLU A 242 13.59 4.51 21.90
C GLU A 242 12.15 4.75 22.37
N PRO A 243 11.27 3.73 22.34
CA PRO A 243 9.91 3.87 22.83
C PRO A 243 9.87 4.31 24.29
N SER A 244 9.06 5.31 24.59
CA SER A 244 8.87 5.84 25.94
C SER A 244 7.42 5.64 26.42
N PRO A 245 7.18 5.38 27.72
CA PRO A 245 5.83 5.39 28.27
C PRO A 245 5.09 6.72 28.06
N ASP A 246 5.81 7.82 27.92
CA ASP A 246 5.24 9.15 27.67
C ASP A 246 4.77 9.34 26.22
N ASP A 247 5.14 8.45 25.29
CA ASP A 247 4.71 8.52 23.89
C ASP A 247 3.19 8.50 23.74
N ALA A 248 2.50 7.78 24.62
CA ALA A 248 1.04 7.70 24.61
C ALA A 248 0.34 9.00 25.08
N ASN A 249 1.07 9.92 25.71
CA ASN A 249 0.53 11.19 26.22
C ASN A 249 0.56 12.27 25.14
N ILE A 250 -0.19 12.07 24.07
CA ILE A 250 -0.24 12.94 22.90
C ILE A 250 -1.21 14.12 23.12
N LYS A 251 -0.84 15.32 22.68
CA LYS A 251 -1.63 16.55 22.83
C LYS A 251 -1.69 17.33 21.52
N PRO A 252 -2.68 18.25 21.37
CA PRO A 252 -2.68 19.19 20.26
C PRO A 252 -1.38 20.00 20.18
N GLY A 253 -0.79 20.08 18.99
CA GLY A 253 0.52 20.71 18.77
C GLY A 253 1.70 19.74 18.76
N ASP A 254 1.54 18.51 19.28
CA ASP A 254 2.55 17.45 19.20
C ASP A 254 2.73 16.92 17.77
N MET A 255 3.85 16.25 17.53
CA MET A 255 4.12 15.58 16.26
C MET A 255 3.73 14.11 16.30
N VAL A 256 3.24 13.61 15.17
CA VAL A 256 3.01 12.17 14.93
C VAL A 256 3.65 11.73 13.63
N GLY A 257 4.17 10.52 13.63
CA GLY A 257 4.62 9.79 12.45
C GLY A 257 3.61 8.72 12.04
N MET A 258 3.52 8.43 10.75
CA MET A 258 2.74 7.35 10.18
C MET A 258 3.71 6.34 9.56
N ASP A 259 3.95 5.21 10.23
CA ASP A 259 5.02 4.31 9.84
C ASP A 259 4.64 3.44 8.66
N LEU A 260 5.27 3.69 7.50
CA LEU A 260 5.07 2.91 6.28
C LEU A 260 5.96 1.66 6.25
N ILE A 261 7.19 1.80 6.73
CA ILE A 261 8.17 0.73 6.91
C ILE A 261 8.83 0.92 8.28
N ARG A 262 9.12 -0.18 8.97
CA ARG A 262 9.91 -0.26 10.21
C ARG A 262 11.00 -1.31 10.09
N GLY A 263 11.94 -1.30 11.02
CA GLY A 263 13.04 -2.25 11.12
C GLY A 263 14.38 -1.66 10.68
N ASP A 264 15.17 -2.42 9.91
CA ASP A 264 16.49 -1.98 9.42
C ASP A 264 16.42 -0.80 8.44
N LEU A 265 15.24 -0.55 7.89
CA LEU A 265 14.82 0.66 7.19
C LEU A 265 13.54 1.17 7.86
N SER A 266 13.50 2.44 8.21
CA SER A 266 12.29 3.11 8.67
C SER A 266 11.89 4.22 7.69
N LEU A 267 10.58 4.32 7.43
CA LEU A 267 10.02 5.32 6.52
C LEU A 267 8.68 5.81 7.08
N SER A 268 8.63 7.07 7.55
CA SER A 268 7.49 7.61 8.29
C SER A 268 7.22 9.06 7.91
N PRO A 269 6.16 9.38 7.16
CA PRO A 269 5.70 10.76 7.03
C PRO A 269 5.20 11.29 8.38
N GLY A 270 5.46 12.57 8.65
CA GLY A 270 5.12 13.19 9.94
C GLY A 270 4.39 14.51 9.81
N CYS A 271 3.39 14.73 10.67
CA CYS A 271 2.66 16.00 10.77
C CYS A 271 2.26 16.33 12.22
N THR A 272 1.66 17.50 12.43
CA THR A 272 1.25 17.99 13.74
C THR A 272 -0.17 17.52 14.07
N VAL A 273 -0.42 17.25 15.35
CA VAL A 273 -1.73 16.89 15.91
C VAL A 273 -2.59 18.13 16.08
N THR A 274 -3.80 18.09 15.54
CA THR A 274 -4.77 19.18 15.64
C THR A 274 -5.65 19.07 16.87
N SER A 275 -6.17 17.87 17.12
CA SER A 275 -7.13 17.61 18.22
C SER A 275 -7.01 16.19 18.71
N VAL A 276 -7.20 16.03 20.02
CA VAL A 276 -7.31 14.72 20.69
C VAL A 276 -8.57 14.74 21.53
N VAL A 277 -9.49 13.80 21.28
CA VAL A 277 -10.77 13.66 21.97
C VAL A 277 -10.98 12.21 22.36
N GLY A 278 -10.84 11.89 23.63
CA GLY A 278 -10.82 10.52 24.10
C GLY A 278 -9.69 9.73 23.44
N ASP A 279 -10.02 8.72 22.67
CA ASP A 279 -9.07 7.90 21.91
C ASP A 279 -8.88 8.34 20.45
N ARG A 280 -9.55 9.41 20.02
CA ARG A 280 -9.51 9.90 18.64
C ARG A 280 -8.50 11.03 18.49
N ILE A 281 -7.76 10.99 17.39
CA ILE A 281 -6.76 11.99 17.01
C ILE A 281 -7.05 12.50 15.60
N LEU A 282 -7.05 13.83 15.43
CA LEU A 282 -7.06 14.53 14.13
C LEU A 282 -5.71 15.19 13.92
N ALA A 283 -5.15 15.07 12.71
CA ALA A 283 -3.84 15.63 12.38
C ALA A 283 -3.76 16.09 10.91
N CYS A 284 -2.65 16.70 10.53
CA CYS A 284 -2.23 17.15 9.20
C CYS A 284 -3.05 18.29 8.59
N GLY A 285 -4.37 18.34 8.71
CA GLY A 285 -5.23 19.36 8.08
C GLY A 285 -5.39 19.22 6.56
N HIS A 286 -4.76 18.21 5.95
CA HIS A 286 -4.81 17.86 4.54
C HIS A 286 -4.60 16.33 4.39
N PRO A 287 -4.84 15.72 3.21
CA PRO A 287 -4.60 14.30 3.00
C PRO A 287 -3.10 13.98 2.99
N LEU A 288 -2.76 12.77 3.41
CA LEU A 288 -1.44 12.20 3.26
C LEU A 288 -1.29 11.60 1.85
N PHE A 289 -2.16 10.66 1.51
CA PHE A 289 -2.28 10.02 0.19
C PHE A 289 -3.69 10.17 -0.41
N GLY A 290 -4.71 10.42 0.43
CA GLY A 290 -6.10 10.53 0.03
C GLY A 290 -6.79 9.18 -0.24
N PHE A 291 -6.35 8.11 0.39
CA PHE A 291 -6.87 6.75 0.16
C PHE A 291 -8.17 6.43 0.90
N GLY A 292 -8.68 7.34 1.72
CA GLY A 292 -9.90 7.12 2.50
C GLY A 292 -9.65 6.27 3.74
N SER A 293 -10.25 5.08 3.84
CA SER A 293 -10.01 4.17 4.95
C SER A 293 -8.65 3.51 4.80
N VAL A 294 -7.84 3.56 5.86
CA VAL A 294 -6.47 3.03 5.92
C VAL A 294 -6.22 2.34 7.26
N ALA A 295 -5.15 1.58 7.36
CA ALA A 295 -4.64 1.00 8.59
C ALA A 295 -3.13 1.18 8.65
N VAL A 296 -2.68 2.33 9.18
CA VAL A 296 -1.25 2.65 9.26
C VAL A 296 -0.88 2.89 10.74
N PRO A 297 0.21 2.32 11.25
CA PRO A 297 0.65 2.59 12.62
C PRO A 297 0.93 4.08 12.81
N LEU A 298 0.42 4.63 13.91
CA LEU A 298 0.78 5.95 14.41
C LEU A 298 1.88 5.82 15.45
N SER A 299 2.92 6.64 15.33
CA SER A 299 4.01 6.77 16.32
C SER A 299 4.10 8.21 16.83
N ARG A 300 4.69 8.37 18.04
CA ARG A 300 5.07 9.69 18.55
C ARG A 300 6.19 10.26 17.70
N GLY A 301 6.10 11.52 17.29
CA GLY A 301 7.16 12.25 16.63
C GLY A 301 7.89 13.19 17.60
N HIS A 302 9.22 13.19 17.60
CA HIS A 302 10.07 14.09 18.39
C HIS A 302 10.87 14.98 17.44
N VAL A 303 10.74 16.30 17.55
CA VAL A 303 11.44 17.25 16.67
C VAL A 303 12.86 17.46 17.15
N VAL A 304 13.85 16.96 16.44
CA VAL A 304 15.25 17.21 16.75
C VAL A 304 15.57 18.70 16.61
N THR A 305 15.22 19.27 15.46
CA THR A 305 15.37 20.69 15.16
C THR A 305 14.56 21.08 13.93
N THR A 306 14.37 22.38 13.74
CA THR A 306 13.84 22.94 12.49
C THR A 306 14.98 23.49 11.65
N LEU A 307 15.15 22.96 10.45
CA LEU A 307 16.10 23.46 9.46
C LEU A 307 15.45 24.63 8.71
N SER A 308 15.99 25.83 8.92
CA SER A 308 15.57 27.02 8.16
C SER A 308 16.22 27.02 6.77
N SER A 309 15.43 27.24 5.74
CA SER A 309 15.88 27.26 4.35
C SER A 309 15.11 28.32 3.55
N ALA A 310 15.82 29.01 2.67
CA ALA A 310 15.19 29.97 1.75
C ALA A 310 14.21 29.33 0.76
N MET A 311 14.33 28.01 0.51
CA MET A 311 13.46 27.29 -0.41
C MET A 311 12.34 26.51 0.32
N ALA A 312 12.71 25.70 1.32
CA ALA A 312 11.78 24.86 2.05
C ALA A 312 12.33 24.55 3.45
N SER A 313 11.88 25.31 4.44
CA SER A 313 12.17 24.99 5.84
C SER A 313 11.46 23.71 6.24
N THR A 314 12.11 22.86 7.04
CA THR A 314 11.56 21.56 7.41
C THR A 314 11.95 21.15 8.83
N LYS A 315 11.09 20.40 9.50
CA LYS A 315 11.39 19.75 10.77
C LYS A 315 12.20 18.48 10.54
N ILE A 316 13.33 18.35 11.18
CA ILE A 316 14.06 17.09 11.33
C ILE A 316 13.52 16.41 12.56
N MET A 317 13.01 15.19 12.42
CA MET A 317 12.37 14.50 13.54
C MET A 317 12.78 13.03 13.64
N THR A 318 12.50 12.44 14.77
CA THR A 318 12.60 11.00 15.03
C THR A 318 11.21 10.46 15.35
N THR A 319 10.97 9.18 15.13
CA THR A 319 9.75 8.49 15.52
C THR A 319 9.99 7.57 16.70
N GLY A 320 9.12 7.64 17.70
CA GLY A 320 9.13 6.79 18.90
C GLY A 320 8.22 5.57 18.78
N GLY A 321 7.67 5.13 19.91
CA GLY A 321 6.78 3.97 19.97
C GLY A 321 5.45 4.17 19.25
N THR A 322 4.80 3.05 18.93
CA THR A 322 3.43 3.05 18.37
C THR A 322 2.44 3.51 19.43
N ILE A 323 1.63 4.51 19.08
CA ILE A 323 0.60 5.08 19.94
C ILE A 323 -0.82 4.78 19.48
N GLY A 324 -0.99 4.18 18.29
CA GLY A 324 -2.31 3.85 17.74
C GLY A 324 -2.29 3.51 16.26
N THR A 325 -3.46 3.67 15.64
CA THR A 325 -3.72 3.37 14.23
C THR A 325 -4.32 4.59 13.54
N LEU A 326 -3.73 5.02 12.42
CA LEU A 326 -4.39 5.90 11.45
C LEU A 326 -5.48 5.11 10.74
N THR A 327 -6.72 5.59 10.76
CA THR A 327 -7.89 4.89 10.24
C THR A 327 -8.52 5.56 9.03
N GLN A 328 -8.32 6.88 8.88
CA GLN A 328 -8.85 7.67 7.77
C GLN A 328 -7.78 8.64 7.25
N ASP A 329 -7.68 8.72 5.93
CA ASP A 329 -6.84 9.66 5.21
C ASP A 329 -7.69 10.36 4.14
N ARG A 330 -8.17 11.57 4.47
CA ARG A 330 -9.17 12.28 3.65
C ARG A 330 -8.74 13.70 3.33
N LEU A 331 -9.48 14.36 2.44
CA LEU A 331 -9.15 15.67 1.88
C LEU A 331 -8.75 16.71 2.92
N THR A 332 -9.44 16.74 4.05
CA THR A 332 -9.33 17.82 5.05
C THR A 332 -8.57 17.44 6.31
N ALA A 333 -8.30 16.17 6.52
CA ALA A 333 -7.50 15.69 7.65
C ALA A 333 -7.19 14.21 7.53
N VAL A 334 -6.22 13.77 8.33
CA VAL A 334 -6.06 12.37 8.71
C VAL A 334 -6.67 12.16 10.10
N MET A 335 -7.31 11.01 10.31
CA MET A 335 -7.87 10.63 11.60
C MET A 335 -7.33 9.29 12.05
N GLY A 336 -6.93 9.22 13.31
CA GLY A 336 -6.45 8.01 13.95
C GLY A 336 -7.19 7.69 15.23
N LYS A 337 -6.91 6.49 15.74
CA LYS A 337 -7.37 5.99 17.03
C LYS A 337 -6.17 5.59 17.87
N LEU A 338 -6.06 6.17 19.08
CA LEU A 338 -5.02 5.85 20.05
C LEU A 338 -5.23 4.44 20.60
N GLY A 339 -4.14 3.76 20.94
CA GLY A 339 -4.13 2.41 21.49
C GLY A 339 -3.25 1.46 20.67
N VAL A 340 -3.82 0.31 20.28
CA VAL A 340 -3.05 -0.73 19.56
C VAL A 340 -2.85 -0.33 18.10
N GLY A 341 -1.61 -0.49 17.60
CA GLY A 341 -1.30 -0.35 16.18
C GLY A 341 -1.85 -1.52 15.34
N PRO A 342 -2.01 -1.33 14.02
CA PRO A 342 -2.38 -2.40 13.12
C PRO A 342 -1.23 -3.39 12.95
N SER A 343 -1.55 -4.61 12.49
CA SER A 343 -0.51 -5.55 12.06
C SER A 343 0.19 -5.03 10.81
N MET A 344 1.50 -5.20 10.75
CA MET A 344 2.31 -4.98 9.56
C MET A 344 2.75 -6.32 8.98
N ILE A 345 3.18 -6.32 7.73
CA ILE A 345 3.70 -7.51 7.03
C ILE A 345 5.17 -7.68 7.40
N PRO A 346 5.56 -8.76 8.08
CA PRO A 346 6.97 -9.05 8.31
C PRO A 346 7.66 -9.45 7.00
N MET A 347 8.83 -8.85 6.75
CA MET A 347 9.62 -9.06 5.55
C MET A 347 11.08 -9.28 5.91
N ASP A 348 11.60 -10.44 5.56
CA ASP A 348 13.00 -10.80 5.74
C ASP A 348 13.72 -10.81 4.39
N VAL A 349 14.84 -10.11 4.29
CA VAL A 349 15.71 -10.10 3.12
C VAL A 349 17.09 -10.58 3.52
N THR A 350 17.54 -11.69 2.94
CA THR A 350 18.88 -12.21 3.10
C THR A 350 19.69 -11.92 1.83
N LEU A 351 20.76 -11.18 1.96
CA LEU A 351 21.71 -10.92 0.87
C LEU A 351 22.97 -11.75 1.09
N THR A 352 23.22 -12.73 0.22
CA THR A 352 24.43 -13.54 0.20
C THR A 352 25.38 -13.04 -0.90
N THR A 353 26.58 -12.68 -0.50
CA THR A 353 27.67 -12.27 -1.39
C THR A 353 28.84 -13.25 -1.24
N PRO A 354 29.83 -13.26 -2.14
CA PRO A 354 31.03 -14.08 -1.97
C PRO A 354 31.83 -13.80 -0.68
N LEU A 355 31.62 -12.62 -0.08
CA LEU A 355 32.38 -12.16 1.10
C LEU A 355 31.61 -12.28 2.41
N ALA A 356 30.29 -12.15 2.37
CA ALA A 356 29.45 -12.08 3.57
C ALA A 356 27.98 -12.38 3.28
N GLU A 357 27.27 -12.78 4.34
CA GLU A 357 25.82 -12.83 4.37
C GLU A 357 25.30 -11.67 5.27
N LYS A 358 24.30 -10.94 4.77
CA LYS A 358 23.60 -9.90 5.52
C LYS A 358 22.13 -10.23 5.58
N LYS A 359 21.52 -10.05 6.74
CA LYS A 359 20.09 -10.25 6.97
C LYS A 359 19.46 -8.93 7.37
N PHE A 360 18.34 -8.63 6.75
CA PHE A 360 17.54 -7.46 7.03
C PHE A 360 16.15 -7.90 7.43
N HIS A 361 15.64 -7.22 8.44
CA HIS A 361 14.27 -7.40 8.92
C HIS A 361 13.49 -6.10 8.75
N PHE A 362 12.36 -6.17 8.08
CA PHE A 362 11.44 -5.06 7.87
C PHE A 362 10.03 -5.45 8.29
N GLU A 363 9.25 -4.48 8.66
CA GLU A 363 7.79 -4.56 8.75
C GLU A 363 7.20 -3.52 7.78
N VAL A 364 6.33 -3.96 6.88
CA VAL A 364 5.73 -3.10 5.84
C VAL A 364 4.23 -3.02 6.07
N ILE A 365 3.63 -1.84 5.89
CA ILE A 365 2.17 -1.71 5.99
C ILE A 365 1.46 -2.56 4.93
N GLU A 366 0.26 -3.02 5.26
CA GLU A 366 -0.62 -3.71 4.32
C GLU A 366 -1.54 -2.71 3.62
N SER A 367 -1.19 -2.33 2.40
CA SER A 367 -1.93 -1.39 1.56
C SER A 367 -1.80 -1.79 0.10
N PRO A 368 -2.89 -2.08 -0.61
CA PRO A 368 -2.83 -2.45 -2.03
C PRO A 368 -2.11 -1.44 -2.90
N GLN A 369 -2.17 -0.16 -2.53
CA GLN A 369 -1.58 0.93 -3.30
C GLN A 369 -0.10 1.17 -2.97
N LEU A 370 0.30 0.96 -1.70
CA LEU A 370 1.64 1.33 -1.23
C LEU A 370 2.57 0.11 -1.08
N THR A 371 2.05 -1.03 -0.58
CA THR A 371 2.86 -2.22 -0.31
C THR A 371 3.76 -2.63 -1.48
N PRO A 372 3.28 -2.65 -2.75
CA PRO A 372 4.15 -3.04 -3.87
C PRO A 372 5.41 -2.17 -4.00
N VAL A 373 5.27 -0.85 -3.87
CA VAL A 373 6.41 0.08 -3.95
C VAL A 373 7.29 -0.01 -2.71
N LEU A 374 6.69 -0.11 -1.51
CA LEU A 374 7.43 -0.18 -0.25
C LEU A 374 8.29 -1.45 -0.15
N VAL A 375 7.76 -2.61 -0.58
CA VAL A 375 8.49 -3.87 -0.63
C VAL A 375 9.63 -3.80 -1.65
N ALA A 376 9.40 -3.20 -2.83
CA ALA A 376 10.45 -2.97 -3.83
C ALA A 376 11.56 -2.08 -3.28
N LEU A 377 11.20 -0.98 -2.62
CA LEU A 377 12.15 -0.05 -2.00
C LEU A 377 12.99 -0.75 -0.92
N ALA A 378 12.37 -1.51 -0.03
CA ALA A 378 13.06 -2.27 1.02
C ALA A 378 14.00 -3.33 0.43
N THR A 379 13.54 -4.06 -0.61
CA THR A 379 14.36 -5.05 -1.34
C THR A 379 15.59 -4.39 -1.97
N PHE A 380 15.39 -3.30 -2.70
CA PHE A 380 16.49 -2.58 -3.35
C PHE A 380 17.47 -2.03 -2.32
N ASN A 381 16.96 -1.45 -1.23
CA ASN A 381 17.78 -0.91 -0.13
C ASN A 381 18.66 -2.00 0.50
N GLY A 382 18.13 -3.21 0.71
CA GLY A 382 18.91 -4.35 1.19
C GLY A 382 20.04 -4.74 0.20
N ILE A 383 19.76 -4.75 -1.10
CA ILE A 383 20.73 -5.10 -2.15
C ILE A 383 21.86 -4.07 -2.24
N VAL A 384 21.53 -2.78 -2.18
CA VAL A 384 22.52 -1.67 -2.25
C VAL A 384 23.51 -1.70 -1.07
N SER A 385 23.15 -2.35 0.04
CA SER A 385 24.06 -2.53 1.18
C SER A 385 25.34 -3.31 0.86
N ASN A 386 25.41 -3.96 -0.33
CA ASN A 386 26.62 -4.65 -0.79
C ASN A 386 27.69 -3.62 -1.18
N PRO A 387 28.89 -3.66 -0.59
CA PRO A 387 29.99 -2.74 -0.96
C PRO A 387 30.41 -2.84 -2.44
N ALA A 388 30.19 -4.01 -3.06
CA ALA A 388 30.47 -4.24 -4.49
C ALA A 388 29.24 -3.93 -5.37
N TYR A 389 28.21 -3.26 -4.84
CA TYR A 389 27.07 -2.83 -5.63
C TYR A 389 27.50 -1.92 -6.78
N GLY A 390 27.03 -2.23 -8.00
CA GLY A 390 27.44 -1.53 -9.22
C GLY A 390 28.56 -2.21 -10.01
N GLU A 391 29.27 -3.19 -9.44
CA GLU A 391 30.11 -4.10 -10.21
C GLU A 391 29.23 -5.12 -10.96
N GLY A 392 29.69 -5.65 -12.06
CA GLY A 392 28.87 -6.48 -12.98
C GLY A 392 28.41 -7.84 -12.46
N PHE A 393 27.87 -7.89 -11.22
CA PHE A 393 27.31 -9.10 -10.62
C PHE A 393 25.93 -9.45 -11.17
N THR A 394 25.68 -10.76 -11.31
CA THR A 394 24.33 -11.30 -11.50
C THR A 394 23.70 -11.54 -10.15
N LEU A 395 22.44 -11.20 -9.99
CA LEU A 395 21.67 -11.45 -8.78
C LEU A 395 20.71 -12.63 -9.03
N GLN A 396 20.73 -13.59 -8.15
CA GLN A 396 19.74 -14.67 -8.10
C GLN A 396 18.77 -14.36 -6.99
N LEU A 397 17.49 -14.29 -7.33
CA LEU A 397 16.39 -14.18 -6.39
C LEU A 397 15.77 -15.56 -6.15
N ASP A 398 15.61 -15.91 -4.89
CA ASP A 398 14.76 -16.99 -4.40
C ASP A 398 13.89 -16.42 -3.29
N GLY A 399 12.58 -16.52 -3.40
CA GLY A 399 11.69 -15.87 -2.46
C GLY A 399 10.31 -16.48 -2.39
N SER A 400 9.60 -16.14 -1.32
CA SER A 400 8.21 -16.54 -1.11
C SER A 400 7.39 -15.41 -0.51
N ILE A 401 6.13 -15.33 -0.96
CA ILE A 401 5.09 -14.46 -0.39
C ILE A 401 4.03 -15.39 0.18
N GLU A 402 3.93 -15.42 1.50
CA GLU A 402 2.96 -16.24 2.22
C GLU A 402 1.69 -15.45 2.45
N MET A 403 0.54 -16.05 2.14
CA MET A 403 -0.78 -15.45 2.28
C MET A 403 -1.71 -16.35 3.06
N LYS A 404 -2.49 -15.78 3.94
CA LYS A 404 -3.40 -16.52 4.79
C LYS A 404 -4.45 -17.30 3.98
N GLY A 405 -4.41 -18.62 4.08
CA GLY A 405 -5.39 -19.50 3.43
C GLY A 405 -5.11 -19.80 1.96
N HIS A 406 -3.97 -19.38 1.42
CA HIS A 406 -3.56 -19.61 0.04
C HIS A 406 -2.20 -20.31 -0.07
N THR A 407 -1.93 -20.87 -1.23
CA THR A 407 -0.60 -21.37 -1.60
C THR A 407 0.39 -20.20 -1.67
N PRO A 408 1.64 -20.35 -1.16
CA PRO A 408 2.64 -19.28 -1.31
C PRO A 408 2.94 -18.97 -2.78
N VAL A 409 3.20 -17.69 -3.08
CA VAL A 409 3.80 -17.30 -4.37
C VAL A 409 5.30 -17.44 -4.26
N HIS A 410 5.91 -18.17 -5.21
CA HIS A 410 7.34 -18.35 -5.32
C HIS A 410 7.92 -17.40 -6.35
N LEU A 411 9.07 -16.80 -6.02
CA LEU A 411 9.81 -15.88 -6.88
C LEU A 411 11.20 -16.48 -7.10
N GLU A 412 11.49 -16.87 -8.34
CA GLU A 412 12.78 -17.51 -8.65
C GLU A 412 13.25 -17.10 -10.04
N ASP A 413 14.26 -16.20 -10.07
CA ASP A 413 14.82 -15.67 -11.31
C ASP A 413 16.28 -15.22 -11.14
N LEU A 414 16.99 -15.08 -12.27
CA LEU A 414 18.32 -14.46 -12.36
C LEU A 414 18.22 -13.06 -12.98
N PHE A 415 18.95 -12.12 -12.43
CA PHE A 415 19.01 -10.75 -12.90
C PHE A 415 20.44 -10.37 -13.22
N ALA A 416 20.80 -10.41 -14.50
CA ALA A 416 22.11 -10.00 -14.97
C ALA A 416 22.14 -8.50 -15.29
N PRO A 417 23.28 -7.81 -15.08
CA PRO A 417 23.44 -6.43 -15.50
C PRO A 417 23.16 -6.26 -16.99
N SER A 418 22.40 -5.24 -17.36
CA SER A 418 22.16 -4.85 -18.75
C SER A 418 23.18 -3.78 -19.21
N ASP A 419 23.18 -3.43 -20.49
CA ASP A 419 23.96 -2.30 -21.00
C ASP A 419 23.24 -0.96 -20.74
N ALA A 420 22.00 -0.99 -20.26
CA ALA A 420 21.30 0.19 -19.78
C ALA A 420 21.89 0.65 -18.43
N PRO A 421 21.85 1.95 -18.12
CA PRO A 421 22.36 2.49 -16.85
C PRO A 421 21.39 2.20 -15.67
N VAL A 422 20.88 0.97 -15.60
CA VAL A 422 19.95 0.49 -14.58
C VAL A 422 20.60 -0.67 -13.83
N PRO A 423 20.78 -0.57 -12.52
CA PRO A 423 21.41 -1.63 -11.73
C PRO A 423 20.58 -2.91 -11.71
N ALA A 424 21.24 -4.08 -11.66
CA ALA A 424 20.56 -5.39 -11.58
C ALA A 424 19.61 -5.49 -10.38
N GLY A 425 19.99 -4.89 -9.24
CA GLY A 425 19.14 -4.85 -8.04
C GLY A 425 17.79 -4.16 -8.23
N PHE A 426 17.70 -3.20 -9.15
CA PHE A 426 16.44 -2.56 -9.48
C PHE A 426 15.49 -3.50 -10.22
N PHE A 427 16.02 -4.37 -11.08
CA PHE A 427 15.19 -5.40 -11.74
C PHE A 427 14.65 -6.41 -10.73
N VAL A 428 15.45 -6.82 -9.72
CA VAL A 428 14.98 -7.65 -8.60
C VAL A 428 13.82 -6.95 -7.88
N ALA A 429 14.00 -5.70 -7.49
CA ALA A 429 12.97 -4.91 -6.81
C ALA A 429 11.69 -4.77 -7.65
N THR A 430 11.84 -4.54 -8.96
CA THR A 430 10.71 -4.42 -9.89
C THR A 430 9.96 -5.75 -10.06
N ALA A 431 10.67 -6.88 -10.09
CA ALA A 431 10.03 -8.21 -10.14
C ALA A 431 9.19 -8.46 -8.89
N VAL A 432 9.73 -8.16 -7.71
CA VAL A 432 9.00 -8.26 -6.44
C VAL A 432 7.79 -7.32 -6.45
N GLN A 433 7.96 -6.05 -6.86
CA GLN A 433 6.85 -5.10 -7.02
C GLN A 433 5.75 -5.62 -7.94
N GLY A 434 6.14 -6.21 -9.07
CA GLY A 434 5.22 -6.77 -10.06
C GLY A 434 4.39 -7.92 -9.50
N ALA A 435 4.99 -8.79 -8.70
CA ALA A 435 4.28 -9.87 -8.01
C ALA A 435 3.20 -9.31 -7.06
N PHE A 436 3.54 -8.34 -6.21
CA PHE A 436 2.58 -7.70 -5.32
C PHE A 436 1.49 -6.93 -6.07
N THR A 437 1.86 -6.25 -7.17
CA THR A 437 0.88 -5.56 -8.01
C THR A 437 -0.15 -6.54 -8.57
N ARG A 438 0.28 -7.70 -9.05
CA ARG A 438 -0.63 -8.76 -9.55
C ARG A 438 -1.50 -9.34 -8.43
N ILE A 439 -0.92 -9.60 -7.26
CA ILE A 439 -1.65 -10.10 -6.08
C ILE A 439 -2.76 -9.12 -5.67
N TYR A 440 -2.47 -7.83 -5.56
CA TYR A 440 -3.44 -6.82 -5.10
C TYR A 440 -4.40 -6.32 -6.18
N SER A 441 -4.06 -6.44 -7.47
CA SER A 441 -4.97 -6.06 -8.57
C SER A 441 -5.95 -7.16 -8.97
N ASN A 442 -5.97 -8.31 -8.26
CA ASN A 442 -6.96 -9.35 -8.49
C ASN A 442 -8.37 -8.84 -8.19
N PRO A 443 -9.39 -9.27 -8.95
CA PRO A 443 -10.78 -8.80 -8.76
C PRO A 443 -11.58 -9.64 -7.73
N TYR A 444 -10.98 -10.64 -7.07
CA TYR A 444 -11.71 -11.62 -6.27
C TYR A 444 -11.76 -11.26 -4.80
N GLU A 445 -10.62 -10.99 -4.20
CA GLU A 445 -10.50 -10.71 -2.77
C GLU A 445 -9.25 -9.89 -2.45
N LEU A 446 -9.24 -9.22 -1.32
CA LEU A 446 -8.04 -8.60 -0.77
C LEU A 446 -7.31 -9.63 0.10
N PRO A 447 -6.22 -10.23 -0.37
CA PRO A 447 -5.51 -11.23 0.40
C PRO A 447 -4.80 -10.60 1.60
N LYS A 448 -4.76 -11.32 2.71
CA LYS A 448 -3.92 -10.97 3.85
C LYS A 448 -2.55 -11.60 3.67
N ILE A 449 -1.52 -10.76 3.62
CA ILE A 449 -0.13 -11.22 3.54
C ILE A 449 0.35 -11.55 4.95
N ASP A 450 0.83 -12.77 5.15
CA ASP A 450 1.35 -13.21 6.44
C ASP A 450 2.84 -12.95 6.58
N ARG A 451 3.63 -13.17 5.51
CA ARG A 451 5.09 -12.99 5.53
C ARG A 451 5.67 -12.88 4.12
N ILE A 452 6.81 -12.18 4.03
CA ILE A 452 7.65 -12.08 2.83
C ILE A 452 9.05 -12.57 3.20
N GLN A 453 9.59 -13.50 2.42
CA GLN A 453 10.96 -13.99 2.56
C GLN A 453 11.67 -13.88 1.22
N LEU A 454 12.78 -13.16 1.17
CA LEU A 454 13.58 -12.98 -0.03
C LEU A 454 15.03 -13.36 0.28
N HIS A 455 15.61 -14.18 -0.56
CA HIS A 455 17.01 -14.54 -0.56
C HIS A 455 17.63 -14.08 -1.87
N VAL A 456 18.57 -13.13 -1.81
CA VAL A 456 19.26 -12.61 -2.97
C VAL A 456 20.73 -13.04 -2.91
N THR A 457 21.16 -13.80 -3.89
CA THR A 457 22.55 -14.26 -4.00
C THR A 457 23.27 -13.46 -5.08
N SER A 458 24.37 -12.80 -4.70
CA SER A 458 25.24 -12.08 -5.64
C SER A 458 26.27 -13.04 -6.24
N LEU A 459 26.14 -13.29 -7.53
CA LEU A 459 27.02 -14.18 -8.30
C LEU A 459 28.04 -13.34 -9.05
N ALA A 460 29.34 -13.66 -8.89
CA ALA A 460 30.37 -13.02 -9.67
C ALA A 460 30.11 -13.21 -11.17
N GLU A 461 30.47 -12.23 -11.99
CA GLU A 461 30.30 -12.21 -13.43
C GLU A 461 28.89 -11.86 -13.92
N ARG A 462 28.83 -11.29 -15.10
CA ARG A 462 27.60 -11.07 -15.86
C ARG A 462 27.19 -12.38 -16.54
N ARG A 463 26.30 -13.12 -15.92
CA ARG A 463 25.80 -14.43 -16.38
C ARG A 463 24.63 -14.25 -17.34
N TRP A 464 24.95 -13.90 -18.57
CA TRP A 464 23.99 -13.68 -19.65
C TRP A 464 24.45 -14.41 -20.91
N ALA A 465 23.54 -15.02 -21.67
CA ALA A 465 23.81 -15.58 -22.98
C ALA A 465 22.63 -15.37 -23.94
N THR A 466 22.93 -15.16 -25.21
CA THR A 466 21.95 -15.09 -26.29
C THR A 466 21.91 -16.39 -27.08
N ILE A 467 20.72 -16.73 -27.59
CA ILE A 467 20.54 -17.81 -28.54
C ILE A 467 20.96 -17.29 -29.91
N ASP A 468 22.11 -17.74 -30.41
CA ASP A 468 22.61 -17.33 -31.73
C ASP A 468 22.05 -18.19 -32.86
N ASN A 469 21.94 -19.50 -32.61
CA ASN A 469 21.44 -20.47 -33.57
C ASN A 469 20.97 -21.74 -32.87
N ALA A 470 20.12 -22.51 -33.55
CA ALA A 470 19.75 -23.82 -33.11
C ALA A 470 19.61 -24.75 -34.34
N TRP A 471 19.90 -26.02 -34.18
CA TRP A 471 19.73 -27.03 -35.24
C TRP A 471 19.52 -28.42 -34.68
N ILE A 472 19.06 -29.30 -35.52
CA ILE A 472 18.87 -30.73 -35.24
C ILE A 472 19.56 -31.51 -36.34
N GLU A 473 20.23 -32.61 -36.01
CA GLU A 473 20.99 -33.39 -36.99
C GLU A 473 20.07 -34.18 -37.95
N LYS A 474 18.90 -34.56 -37.50
CA LYS A 474 17.94 -35.35 -38.24
C LYS A 474 16.58 -34.64 -38.28
N ASN A 475 16.24 -34.07 -39.43
CA ASN A 475 14.98 -33.33 -39.61
C ASN A 475 13.73 -34.21 -39.73
N GLU A 476 13.90 -35.50 -40.01
CA GLU A 476 12.82 -36.48 -40.10
C GLU A 476 12.82 -37.37 -38.87
N VAL A 477 11.74 -37.38 -38.11
CA VAL A 477 11.61 -38.07 -36.83
C VAL A 477 10.36 -38.91 -36.76
N GLN A 478 10.31 -39.89 -35.87
CA GLN A 478 9.12 -40.69 -35.62
C GLN A 478 8.47 -40.35 -34.27
N PRO A 479 7.14 -40.55 -34.11
CA PRO A 479 6.50 -40.50 -32.80
C PRO A 479 7.19 -41.46 -31.81
N GLY A 480 7.52 -40.94 -30.59
CA GLY A 480 8.27 -41.68 -29.58
C GLY A 480 9.80 -41.63 -29.73
N GLU A 481 10.34 -41.12 -30.84
CA GLU A 481 11.77 -40.98 -31.04
C GLU A 481 12.35 -39.84 -30.19
N THR A 482 13.52 -40.09 -29.60
CA THR A 482 14.28 -39.06 -28.87
C THR A 482 15.37 -38.49 -29.76
N VAL A 483 15.40 -37.17 -29.90
CA VAL A 483 16.39 -36.42 -30.68
C VAL A 483 16.98 -35.30 -29.85
N SER A 484 18.21 -34.89 -30.18
CA SER A 484 18.88 -33.79 -29.48
C SER A 484 18.89 -32.53 -30.34
N ILE A 485 18.40 -31.41 -29.74
CA ILE A 485 18.54 -30.10 -30.33
C ILE A 485 19.86 -29.51 -29.86
N LYS A 486 20.70 -29.07 -30.81
CA LYS A 486 21.93 -28.34 -30.51
C LYS A 486 21.68 -26.85 -30.61
N VAL A 487 21.97 -26.12 -29.53
CA VAL A 487 21.75 -24.67 -29.44
C VAL A 487 23.08 -23.98 -29.23
N LEU A 488 23.47 -23.12 -30.16
CA LEU A 488 24.64 -22.27 -30.03
C LEU A 488 24.29 -21.05 -29.17
N LEU A 489 24.89 -20.98 -28.00
CA LEU A 489 24.74 -19.90 -27.04
C LEU A 489 25.99 -19.04 -27.04
N ARG A 490 25.80 -17.71 -27.07
CA ARG A 490 26.85 -16.71 -26.97
C ARG A 490 26.79 -16.02 -25.61
N PRO A 491 27.72 -16.33 -24.70
CA PRO A 491 27.83 -15.61 -23.43
C PRO A 491 28.31 -14.17 -23.62
N TYR A 492 27.97 -13.31 -22.69
CA TYR A 492 28.54 -11.96 -22.62
C TYR A 492 30.07 -12.06 -22.46
N ARG A 493 30.82 -11.50 -23.44
CA ARG A 493 32.31 -11.50 -23.48
C ARG A 493 32.95 -12.89 -23.31
N GLY A 494 32.23 -13.97 -23.64
CA GLY A 494 32.72 -15.34 -23.56
C GLY A 494 32.74 -16.03 -24.92
N ALA A 495 33.44 -17.17 -25.02
CA ALA A 495 33.41 -18.00 -26.21
C ALA A 495 32.03 -18.66 -26.38
N PRO A 496 31.46 -18.71 -27.60
CA PRO A 496 30.24 -19.45 -27.85
C PRO A 496 30.39 -20.92 -27.49
N PHE A 497 29.32 -21.50 -26.98
CA PHE A 497 29.27 -22.93 -26.66
C PHE A 497 27.97 -23.55 -27.12
N ILE A 498 27.94 -24.87 -27.26
CA ILE A 498 26.75 -25.61 -27.66
C ILE A 498 26.13 -26.24 -26.42
N GLN A 499 24.83 -26.00 -26.24
CA GLN A 499 23.97 -26.68 -25.28
C GLN A 499 23.06 -27.65 -26.01
N GLU A 500 22.95 -28.87 -25.51
CA GLU A 500 22.03 -29.86 -26.04
C GLU A 500 20.76 -29.94 -25.22
N ILE A 501 19.60 -30.03 -25.90
CA ILE A 501 18.30 -30.28 -25.30
C ILE A 501 17.77 -31.60 -25.87
N PRO A 502 17.73 -32.69 -25.09
CA PRO A 502 17.07 -33.92 -25.51
C PRO A 502 15.55 -33.71 -25.48
N ILE A 503 14.90 -34.01 -26.60
CA ILE A 503 13.44 -33.96 -26.70
C ILE A 503 12.93 -35.33 -27.17
N THR A 504 11.81 -35.78 -26.63
CA THR A 504 11.12 -37.01 -27.08
C THR A 504 9.85 -36.60 -27.80
N ILE A 505 9.73 -36.94 -29.07
CA ILE A 505 8.55 -36.61 -29.89
C ILE A 505 7.33 -37.33 -29.30
N PRO A 506 6.27 -36.61 -28.89
CA PRO A 506 5.09 -37.25 -28.32
C PRO A 506 4.45 -38.23 -29.30
N SER A 507 3.95 -39.37 -28.79
CA SER A 507 3.32 -40.39 -29.62
C SER A 507 2.05 -39.92 -30.34
N GLN A 508 1.41 -38.87 -29.79
CA GLN A 508 0.23 -38.19 -30.35
C GLN A 508 0.57 -37.04 -31.29
N ALA A 509 1.84 -36.75 -31.54
CA ALA A 509 2.23 -35.69 -32.46
C ALA A 509 1.67 -35.94 -33.86
N ALA A 510 1.09 -34.89 -34.47
CA ALA A 510 0.57 -35.01 -35.82
C ALA A 510 1.68 -35.33 -36.83
N ARG A 511 1.39 -36.20 -37.80
CA ARG A 511 2.32 -36.46 -38.92
C ARG A 511 2.39 -35.24 -39.83
N GLY A 512 3.58 -34.95 -40.33
CA GLY A 512 3.84 -33.81 -41.20
C GLY A 512 4.83 -32.84 -40.61
N THR A 513 4.82 -31.64 -41.11
CA THR A 513 5.76 -30.58 -40.72
C THR A 513 5.29 -29.85 -39.46
N LEU A 514 6.12 -29.92 -38.41
CA LEU A 514 5.89 -29.22 -37.13
C LEU A 514 6.95 -28.15 -36.92
N GLN A 515 6.59 -27.12 -36.16
CA GLN A 515 7.51 -26.08 -35.74
C GLN A 515 8.08 -26.39 -34.36
N LEU A 516 9.39 -26.30 -34.24
CA LEU A 516 10.12 -26.46 -32.98
C LEU A 516 10.77 -25.12 -32.65
N VAL A 517 10.35 -24.48 -31.56
CA VAL A 517 10.83 -23.17 -31.12
C VAL A 517 11.74 -23.37 -29.92
N VAL A 518 13.00 -22.95 -30.06
CA VAL A 518 13.95 -22.82 -28.95
C VAL A 518 13.89 -21.37 -28.48
N SER A 519 13.64 -21.15 -27.19
CA SER A 519 13.42 -19.78 -26.69
C SER A 519 13.81 -19.60 -25.24
N ASP A 520 13.84 -18.34 -24.83
CA ASP A 520 13.90 -17.88 -23.44
C ASP A 520 12.54 -17.97 -22.73
N ALA A 521 12.55 -17.73 -21.42
CA ALA A 521 11.36 -17.67 -20.59
C ALA A 521 10.45 -16.51 -20.95
N ASP A 522 11.04 -15.33 -21.22
CA ASP A 522 10.30 -14.09 -21.48
C ASP A 522 9.40 -14.21 -22.71
N THR A 523 9.89 -14.86 -23.75
CA THR A 523 9.11 -15.14 -24.97
C THR A 523 7.89 -16.00 -24.67
N LEU A 524 8.05 -17.04 -23.84
CA LEU A 524 6.95 -17.93 -23.49
C LEU A 524 6.00 -17.31 -22.45
N ASN A 525 6.54 -16.59 -21.46
CA ASN A 525 5.73 -15.94 -20.43
C ASN A 525 4.90 -14.76 -20.99
N ARG A 526 5.43 -13.97 -21.94
CA ARG A 526 4.65 -12.93 -22.62
C ARG A 526 3.39 -13.47 -23.29
N ASN A 527 3.48 -14.63 -23.89
CA ASN A 527 2.33 -15.29 -24.49
C ASN A 527 1.28 -15.68 -23.43
N VAL A 528 1.74 -16.24 -22.29
CA VAL A 528 0.86 -16.59 -21.15
C VAL A 528 0.29 -15.34 -20.49
N GLN A 529 1.10 -14.31 -20.25
CA GLN A 529 0.67 -13.05 -19.63
C GLN A 529 -0.31 -12.28 -20.52
N SER A 530 -0.13 -12.28 -21.83
CA SER A 530 -1.10 -11.67 -22.75
C SER A 530 -2.45 -12.38 -22.70
N LEU A 531 -2.46 -13.68 -22.47
CA LEU A 531 -3.66 -14.48 -22.22
C LEU A 531 -4.24 -14.16 -20.84
N ALA A 532 -3.43 -14.15 -19.80
CA ALA A 532 -3.86 -13.85 -18.42
C ALA A 532 -4.45 -12.43 -18.27
N ASN A 533 -3.86 -11.43 -18.93
CA ASN A 533 -4.39 -10.06 -18.91
C ASN A 533 -5.76 -9.95 -19.62
N THR A 534 -6.01 -10.82 -20.59
CA THR A 534 -7.32 -10.89 -21.27
C THR A 534 -8.35 -11.68 -20.45
N THR A 535 -7.89 -12.57 -19.58
CA THR A 535 -8.71 -13.50 -18.79
C THR A 535 -8.71 -13.21 -17.29
N ALA A 536 -7.99 -12.18 -16.81
CA ALA A 536 -7.89 -11.85 -15.38
C ALA A 536 -9.25 -11.68 -14.67
N GLY A 537 -10.32 -11.33 -15.40
CA GLY A 537 -11.70 -11.33 -14.89
C GLY A 537 -12.42 -12.68 -14.99
N GLN A 538 -11.76 -13.74 -15.46
CA GLN A 538 -12.37 -15.03 -15.78
C GLN A 538 -11.77 -16.20 -14.96
N LEU A 539 -10.64 -15.96 -14.26
CA LEU A 539 -10.11 -16.95 -13.33
C LEU A 539 -11.12 -17.19 -12.20
N PRO A 540 -11.32 -18.43 -11.73
CA PRO A 540 -12.30 -18.72 -10.69
C PRO A 540 -11.90 -18.27 -9.27
N GLY A 541 -10.77 -17.60 -9.08
CA GLY A 541 -10.34 -17.08 -7.79
C GLY A 541 -8.85 -16.74 -7.70
N LEU A 542 -8.44 -16.18 -6.56
CA LEU A 542 -7.05 -15.81 -6.29
C LEU A 542 -6.11 -17.02 -6.33
N GLU A 543 -6.53 -18.19 -5.86
CA GLU A 543 -5.71 -19.40 -5.86
C GLU A 543 -5.29 -19.83 -7.28
N GLU A 544 -6.16 -19.65 -8.28
CA GLU A 544 -5.81 -19.94 -9.68
C GLU A 544 -4.82 -18.92 -10.25
N LEU A 545 -4.93 -17.65 -9.84
CA LEU A 545 -3.92 -16.62 -10.17
C LEU A 545 -2.56 -17.00 -9.57
N ILE A 546 -2.52 -17.43 -8.32
CA ILE A 546 -1.29 -17.88 -7.65
C ILE A 546 -0.67 -19.07 -8.37
N LYS A 547 -1.48 -20.07 -8.75
CA LYS A 547 -1.01 -21.21 -9.53
C LYS A 547 -0.43 -20.78 -10.88
N LEU A 548 -1.04 -19.79 -11.52
CA LEU A 548 -0.53 -19.24 -12.77
C LEU A 548 0.82 -18.55 -12.56
N MET A 549 0.95 -17.72 -11.51
CA MET A 549 2.21 -17.08 -11.15
C MET A 549 3.31 -18.11 -10.87
N ASN A 550 3.01 -19.15 -10.10
CA ASN A 550 3.96 -20.21 -9.76
C ASN A 550 4.33 -21.13 -10.93
N ARG A 551 3.60 -21.06 -12.05
CA ARG A 551 3.90 -21.78 -13.30
C ARG A 551 4.67 -20.95 -14.31
N GLU A 552 5.00 -19.70 -13.99
CA GLU A 552 5.83 -18.88 -14.86
C GLU A 552 7.20 -19.54 -15.05
N ARG A 553 7.71 -19.42 -16.25
CA ARG A 553 8.98 -20.03 -16.63
C ARG A 553 10.12 -19.18 -16.11
N GLN A 554 11.15 -19.84 -15.57
CA GLN A 554 12.34 -19.21 -15.02
C GLN A 554 13.29 -18.79 -16.14
N ASN A 555 13.88 -17.61 -16.04
CA ASN A 555 14.74 -17.02 -17.06
C ASN A 555 16.16 -17.65 -17.12
N ASN A 556 16.50 -18.52 -16.18
CA ASN A 556 17.73 -19.30 -16.16
C ASN A 556 17.56 -20.67 -16.83
N ARG A 557 16.56 -20.86 -17.69
CA ARG A 557 16.32 -22.07 -18.44
C ARG A 557 16.25 -21.80 -19.93
N LEU A 558 16.74 -22.76 -20.70
CA LEU A 558 16.57 -22.81 -22.15
C LEU A 558 15.42 -23.76 -22.47
N TYR A 559 14.43 -23.27 -23.20
CA TYR A 559 13.21 -23.99 -23.50
C TYR A 559 13.20 -24.45 -24.95
N ALA A 560 12.57 -25.62 -25.21
CA ALA A 560 12.24 -26.12 -26.53
C ALA A 560 10.75 -26.45 -26.56
N THR A 561 9.99 -25.81 -27.42
CA THR A 561 8.53 -25.99 -27.54
C THR A 561 8.19 -26.54 -28.91
N LEU A 562 7.52 -27.69 -28.97
CA LEU A 562 7.03 -28.28 -30.19
C LEU A 562 5.58 -27.83 -30.45
N LEU A 563 5.36 -27.19 -31.58
CA LEU A 563 4.08 -26.62 -32.01
C LEU A 563 3.58 -27.34 -33.25
N GLN A 564 2.32 -27.68 -33.28
CA GLN A 564 1.65 -28.18 -34.47
C GLN A 564 0.63 -27.18 -35.04
N PRO A 565 0.42 -27.10 -36.37
CA PRO A 565 -0.48 -26.15 -36.99
C PRO A 565 -1.95 -26.61 -36.88
N THR A 566 -2.38 -26.94 -35.67
CA THR A 566 -3.77 -27.29 -35.37
C THR A 566 -4.32 -26.26 -34.40
N PRO A 567 -5.54 -25.79 -34.65
CA PRO A 567 -6.14 -24.83 -33.76
C PRO A 567 -6.40 -25.44 -32.38
N THR A 568 -6.02 -24.72 -31.34
CA THR A 568 -6.34 -25.02 -29.96
C THR A 568 -7.38 -24.01 -29.48
N LEU A 569 -8.46 -24.50 -28.90
CA LEU A 569 -9.43 -23.67 -28.24
C LEU A 569 -9.00 -23.49 -26.78
N LEU A 570 -8.84 -22.25 -26.36
CA LEU A 570 -8.62 -21.88 -24.97
C LEU A 570 -9.98 -21.49 -24.37
N VAL A 571 -10.43 -22.26 -23.38
CA VAL A 571 -11.67 -21.99 -22.63
C VAL A 571 -11.32 -21.98 -21.15
N GLU A 572 -11.55 -20.86 -20.47
CA GLU A 572 -11.27 -20.72 -19.02
C GLU A 572 -9.86 -21.24 -18.64
N ASP A 573 -8.82 -20.81 -19.36
CA ASP A 573 -7.41 -21.20 -19.18
C ASP A 573 -7.09 -22.69 -19.42
N LYS A 574 -8.06 -23.47 -19.87
CA LYS A 574 -7.83 -24.85 -20.31
C LYS A 574 -7.61 -24.90 -21.81
N GLU A 575 -6.43 -25.36 -22.20
CA GLU A 575 -6.14 -25.66 -23.58
C GLU A 575 -6.92 -26.93 -23.99
N MET A 576 -7.79 -26.78 -24.98
CA MET A 576 -8.46 -27.89 -25.64
C MET A 576 -7.80 -28.09 -27.01
N PRO A 577 -6.69 -28.87 -27.10
CA PRO A 577 -6.01 -29.12 -28.35
C PRO A 577 -6.90 -29.99 -29.26
N ASN A 578 -6.78 -29.77 -30.56
CA ASN A 578 -7.54 -30.51 -31.59
C ASN A 578 -9.07 -30.36 -31.50
N ALA A 579 -9.58 -29.22 -31.00
CA ALA A 579 -11.01 -28.96 -31.03
C ALA A 579 -11.52 -29.03 -32.48
N PRO A 580 -12.67 -29.69 -32.76
CA PRO A 580 -13.26 -29.77 -34.11
C PRO A 580 -13.52 -28.36 -34.66
N VAL A 581 -13.28 -28.17 -35.96
CA VAL A 581 -13.51 -26.87 -36.64
C VAL A 581 -14.92 -26.36 -36.43
N SER A 582 -15.92 -27.26 -36.33
CA SER A 582 -17.30 -26.91 -36.00
C SER A 582 -17.48 -26.28 -34.65
N GLU A 583 -16.79 -26.79 -33.61
CA GLU A 583 -16.81 -26.22 -32.24
C GLU A 583 -16.07 -24.89 -32.19
N ILE A 584 -14.92 -24.80 -32.87
CA ILE A 584 -14.14 -23.56 -33.02
C ILE A 584 -15.02 -22.48 -33.68
N SER A 585 -15.73 -22.80 -34.79
CA SER A 585 -16.59 -21.84 -35.46
C SER A 585 -17.77 -21.38 -34.60
N VAL A 586 -18.32 -22.24 -33.77
CA VAL A 586 -19.43 -21.89 -32.85
C VAL A 586 -18.95 -21.03 -31.69
N LEU A 587 -17.77 -21.28 -31.17
CA LEU A 587 -17.22 -20.57 -30.03
C LEU A 587 -16.54 -19.24 -30.45
N ASP A 588 -15.95 -19.17 -31.63
CA ASP A 588 -15.38 -17.93 -32.21
C ASP A 588 -16.46 -16.92 -32.60
N GLN A 589 -17.63 -17.37 -33.08
CA GLN A 589 -18.78 -16.51 -33.42
C GLN A 589 -19.57 -16.02 -32.21
N ARG A 590 -19.49 -16.66 -31.08
CA ARG A 590 -20.01 -16.16 -29.80
C ARG A 590 -18.95 -15.26 -29.18
N GLN A 591 -19.08 -13.95 -29.37
CA GLN A 591 -18.52 -12.97 -28.45
C GLN A 591 -19.11 -13.23 -27.04
N ASN A 592 -18.75 -14.34 -26.44
CA ASN A 592 -19.13 -14.65 -25.07
C ASN A 592 -18.29 -13.77 -24.16
N PRO A 593 -18.90 -13.12 -23.14
CA PRO A 593 -18.14 -12.46 -22.07
C PRO A 593 -17.20 -13.41 -21.32
N GLY A 594 -17.29 -14.71 -21.55
CA GLY A 594 -16.46 -15.79 -21.00
C GLY A 594 -15.28 -16.22 -21.88
N GLY A 595 -14.81 -15.37 -22.82
CA GLY A 595 -13.49 -15.39 -23.44
C GLY A 595 -12.94 -16.74 -23.88
N SER A 596 -13.61 -17.43 -24.83
CA SER A 596 -12.92 -18.47 -25.59
C SER A 596 -12.02 -17.84 -26.66
N ARG A 597 -10.78 -18.31 -26.81
CA ARG A 597 -9.82 -17.82 -27.79
C ARG A 597 -9.28 -18.98 -28.63
N VAL A 598 -9.17 -18.79 -29.93
CA VAL A 598 -8.56 -19.75 -30.83
C VAL A 598 -7.08 -19.42 -30.99
N LEU A 599 -6.23 -20.33 -30.61
CA LEU A 599 -4.81 -20.32 -30.94
C LEU A 599 -4.61 -21.19 -32.18
N TRP A 600 -4.00 -20.62 -33.24
CA TRP A 600 -3.80 -21.33 -34.51
C TRP A 600 -2.63 -22.33 -34.48
N GLN A 601 -1.97 -22.45 -33.33
CA GLN A 601 -0.94 -23.46 -33.07
C GLN A 601 -1.21 -24.10 -31.72
N SER A 602 -1.08 -25.42 -31.64
CA SER A 602 -1.17 -26.15 -30.38
C SER A 602 0.20 -26.61 -29.92
N LYS A 603 0.45 -26.47 -28.63
CA LYS A 603 1.65 -26.99 -27.99
C LYS A 603 1.52 -28.53 -27.83
N VAL A 604 2.45 -29.27 -28.44
CA VAL A 604 2.50 -30.74 -28.36
C VAL A 604 3.43 -31.18 -27.25
N GLY A 605 4.50 -30.46 -27.00
CA GLY A 605 5.48 -30.73 -25.94
C GLY A 605 6.33 -29.52 -25.61
N GLU A 606 6.86 -29.50 -24.42
CA GLU A 606 7.79 -28.47 -23.92
C GLU A 606 8.84 -29.15 -23.05
N TRP A 607 10.10 -28.86 -23.31
CA TRP A 607 11.27 -29.37 -22.60
C TRP A 607 12.13 -28.18 -22.17
N SER A 608 12.89 -28.33 -21.10
CA SER A 608 13.82 -27.32 -20.67
C SER A 608 15.09 -27.90 -20.09
N VAL A 609 16.16 -27.13 -20.19
CA VAL A 609 17.44 -27.39 -19.54
C VAL A 609 17.81 -26.21 -18.68
N GLU A 610 18.17 -26.47 -17.43
CA GLU A 610 18.62 -25.45 -16.50
C GLU A 610 20.00 -24.92 -16.90
N MET A 611 20.14 -23.62 -16.82
CA MET A 611 21.35 -22.89 -17.14
C MET A 611 21.81 -22.06 -15.94
N ASN A 612 23.10 -21.87 -15.78
CA ASN A 612 23.64 -21.00 -14.72
C ASN A 612 23.70 -19.52 -15.12
N ARG A 613 22.85 -19.09 -16.07
CA ARG A 613 22.82 -17.76 -16.66
C ARG A 613 21.45 -17.41 -17.22
N VAL A 614 21.16 -16.14 -17.34
CA VAL A 614 19.99 -15.63 -18.04
C VAL A 614 20.12 -15.98 -19.51
N ILE A 615 19.10 -16.58 -20.10
CA ILE A 615 19.00 -16.85 -21.53
C ILE A 615 18.11 -15.80 -22.17
N ALA A 616 18.48 -15.32 -23.36
CA ALA A 616 17.69 -14.37 -24.13
C ALA A 616 17.65 -14.75 -25.62
N GLY A 617 16.48 -14.52 -26.23
CA GLY A 617 16.26 -14.72 -27.66
C GLY A 617 15.46 -15.99 -27.98
N GLU A 618 15.20 -16.15 -29.27
CA GLU A 618 14.46 -17.29 -29.82
C GLU A 618 15.02 -17.74 -31.17
N HIS A 619 14.84 -19.02 -31.47
CA HIS A 619 15.18 -19.58 -32.79
C HIS A 619 14.16 -20.66 -33.17
N ALA A 620 13.57 -20.55 -34.36
CA ALA A 620 12.58 -21.48 -34.84
C ALA A 620 13.19 -22.50 -35.83
N LEU A 621 12.86 -23.77 -35.64
CA LEU A 621 13.26 -24.91 -36.46
C LEU A 621 12.01 -25.60 -37.03
N THR A 622 12.21 -26.35 -38.08
CA THR A 622 11.16 -27.19 -38.68
C THR A 622 11.59 -28.64 -38.63
N ILE A 623 10.71 -29.53 -38.15
CA ILE A 623 10.90 -30.97 -38.15
C ILE A 623 9.74 -31.66 -38.87
N THR A 624 9.98 -32.80 -39.45
CA THR A 624 8.96 -33.62 -40.12
C THR A 624 8.72 -34.90 -39.36
N VAL A 625 7.52 -35.10 -38.84
CA VAL A 625 7.10 -36.35 -38.18
C VAL A 625 6.49 -37.29 -39.20
N LYS A 626 7.08 -38.53 -39.32
CA LYS A 626 6.68 -39.55 -40.30
C LYS A 626 5.70 -40.58 -39.75
#